data_3c33b01b49fa2cd273fa97bbef61a817
#
_entry.id   3c33b01b49fa2cd273fa97bbef61a817
#
_cell.length_a   1.000
_cell.length_b   1.000
_cell.length_c   1.000
_cell.angle_alpha   90.00
_cell.angle_beta   90.00
_cell.angle_gamma   90.00
#
_symmetry.space_group_name_H-M   'P 1'
#
loop_
_entity.id
_entity.type
_entity.pdbx_description
1 polymer ?
#
loop_
_entity_poly.entity_id
_entity_poly.type
_entity_poly.pdbx_seq_one_letter_code
_entity_poly.pdbx_strand_id
1 'polypeptide(L)'
;MPLPGANDTELLTAMAQDGIRLIGFGPALHMLLSGDIFDAQEALRFGLVTKVVPPSELMSTVEALAQRMAEYPIEVLKATKKAAFTGRDMATEQSEAYARALSAPLRDSDTSREGVTAFAERRRANYG
;
A
#
# COMPACT_ATOMS: atom_id res chain seq x y z
N MET A 1 10.73 2.57 -25.59
CA MET A 1 10.70 1.20 -25.04
C MET A 1 9.76 0.40 -25.92
N PRO A 2 10.18 -0.70 -26.56
CA PRO A 2 9.26 -1.49 -27.37
C PRO A 2 8.17 -2.07 -26.49
N LEU A 3 6.93 -2.03 -26.96
CA LEU A 3 5.82 -2.71 -26.31
C LEU A 3 6.12 -4.21 -26.20
N PRO A 4 5.68 -4.89 -25.16
CA PRO A 4 5.80 -6.33 -25.00
C PRO A 4 5.29 -7.04 -26.26
N GLY A 5 5.92 -8.14 -26.65
CA GLY A 5 5.51 -8.93 -27.82
C GLY A 5 4.14 -9.59 -27.61
N ALA A 6 3.57 -10.12 -28.67
CA ALA A 6 2.22 -10.73 -28.67
C ALA A 6 2.04 -11.90 -27.68
N ASN A 7 3.12 -12.40 -27.06
CA ASN A 7 3.09 -13.46 -26.05
C ASN A 7 2.85 -12.93 -24.62
N ASP A 8 2.70 -11.61 -24.45
CA ASP A 8 2.55 -10.96 -23.14
C ASP A 8 1.10 -10.59 -22.83
N THR A 9 0.12 -11.27 -23.45
CA THR A 9 -1.32 -11.00 -23.22
C THR A 9 -1.69 -11.14 -21.74
N GLU A 10 -1.10 -12.10 -21.03
CA GLU A 10 -1.32 -12.27 -19.58
C GLU A 10 -0.76 -11.09 -18.79
N LEU A 11 0.44 -10.62 -19.16
CA LEU A 11 1.06 -9.45 -18.55
C LEU A 11 0.23 -8.19 -18.80
N LEU A 12 -0.20 -7.97 -20.05
CA LEU A 12 -1.06 -6.83 -20.40
C LEU A 12 -2.39 -6.88 -19.68
N THR A 13 -2.99 -8.06 -19.55
CA THR A 13 -4.25 -8.24 -18.82
C THR A 13 -4.06 -7.94 -17.33
N ALA A 14 -3.00 -8.45 -16.71
CA ALA A 14 -2.69 -8.16 -15.31
C ALA A 14 -2.42 -6.66 -15.08
N MET A 15 -1.63 -6.04 -15.94
CA MET A 15 -1.36 -4.59 -15.89
C MET A 15 -2.65 -3.77 -16.05
N ALA A 16 -3.55 -4.17 -16.95
CA ALA A 16 -4.83 -3.50 -17.13
C ALA A 16 -5.71 -3.59 -15.87
N GLN A 17 -5.85 -4.78 -15.32
CA GLN A 17 -6.66 -5.01 -14.13
C GLN A 17 -6.07 -4.31 -12.90
N ASP A 18 -4.79 -4.44 -12.64
CA ASP A 18 -4.12 -3.80 -11.51
C ASP A 18 -4.06 -2.28 -11.69
N GLY A 19 -3.82 -1.79 -12.91
CA GLY A 19 -3.85 -0.36 -13.22
C GLY A 19 -5.20 0.26 -12.92
N ILE A 20 -6.31 -0.36 -13.39
CA ILE A 20 -7.66 0.12 -13.10
C ILE A 20 -7.96 0.17 -11.60
N ARG A 21 -7.50 -0.84 -10.84
CA ARG A 21 -7.70 -0.90 -9.39
C ARG A 21 -6.90 0.15 -8.63
N LEU A 22 -5.69 0.48 -9.12
CA LEU A 22 -4.80 1.43 -8.46
C LEU A 22 -5.14 2.88 -8.77
N ILE A 23 -5.35 3.21 -10.05
CA ILE A 23 -5.46 4.59 -10.53
C ILE A 23 -6.84 4.95 -11.09
N GLY A 24 -7.76 3.99 -11.08
CA GLY A 24 -9.10 4.16 -11.62
C GLY A 24 -9.19 3.94 -13.14
N PHE A 25 -10.44 3.81 -13.61
CA PHE A 25 -10.73 3.38 -14.98
C PHE A 25 -10.23 4.36 -16.05
N GLY A 26 -10.46 5.66 -15.86
CA GLY A 26 -10.11 6.68 -16.84
C GLY A 26 -8.60 6.78 -17.10
N PRO A 27 -7.77 7.06 -16.07
CA PRO A 27 -6.32 7.11 -16.23
C PRO A 27 -5.71 5.79 -16.73
N ALA A 28 -6.21 4.64 -16.26
CA ALA A 28 -5.75 3.34 -16.72
C ALA A 28 -6.03 3.11 -18.21
N LEU A 29 -7.25 3.41 -18.69
CA LEU A 29 -7.57 3.33 -20.11
C LEU A 29 -6.76 4.32 -20.94
N HIS A 30 -6.58 5.54 -20.48
CA HIS A 30 -5.72 6.49 -21.18
C HIS A 30 -4.32 5.91 -21.40
N MET A 31 -3.67 5.46 -20.30
CA MET A 31 -2.34 4.84 -20.38
C MET A 31 -2.28 3.65 -21.34
N LEU A 32 -3.25 2.73 -21.26
CA LEU A 32 -3.25 1.48 -22.01
C LEU A 32 -3.56 1.69 -23.50
N LEU A 33 -4.45 2.63 -23.83
CA LEU A 33 -4.92 2.81 -25.21
C LEU A 33 -4.08 3.83 -25.98
N SER A 34 -3.58 4.89 -25.31
CA SER A 34 -2.73 5.89 -25.99
C SER A 34 -1.28 5.45 -26.12
N GLY A 35 -0.80 4.63 -25.17
CA GLY A 35 0.63 4.31 -25.05
C GLY A 35 1.46 5.52 -24.59
N ASP A 36 0.83 6.57 -24.07
CA ASP A 36 1.52 7.75 -23.59
C ASP A 36 2.43 7.42 -22.39
N ILE A 37 3.58 8.09 -22.34
CA ILE A 37 4.51 7.99 -21.21
C ILE A 37 4.11 9.05 -20.17
N PHE A 38 3.70 8.62 -19.00
CA PHE A 38 3.43 9.51 -17.87
C PHE A 38 4.71 9.83 -17.11
N ASP A 39 4.85 11.09 -16.74
CA ASP A 39 5.94 11.52 -15.87
C ASP A 39 5.65 11.19 -14.38
N ALA A 40 6.61 11.46 -13.51
CA ALA A 40 6.48 11.17 -12.10
C ALA A 40 5.37 12.00 -11.40
N GLN A 41 5.11 13.22 -11.88
CA GLN A 41 4.05 14.08 -11.33
C GLN A 41 2.66 13.60 -11.75
N GLU A 42 2.53 13.10 -12.97
CA GLU A 42 1.30 12.47 -13.44
C GLU A 42 1.02 11.16 -12.69
N ALA A 43 2.07 10.35 -12.47
CA ALA A 43 1.97 9.13 -11.65
C ALA A 43 1.51 9.44 -10.21
N LEU A 44 2.00 10.54 -9.61
CA LEU A 44 1.54 11.02 -8.31
C LEU A 44 0.07 11.48 -8.36
N ARG A 45 -0.28 12.27 -9.37
CA ARG A 45 -1.66 12.77 -9.54
C ARG A 45 -2.69 11.65 -9.71
N PHE A 46 -2.32 10.58 -10.40
CA PHE A 46 -3.19 9.42 -10.59
C PHE A 46 -3.18 8.43 -9.42
N GLY A 47 -2.29 8.62 -8.43
CA GLY A 47 -2.19 7.72 -7.28
C GLY A 47 -1.40 6.44 -7.54
N LEU A 48 -0.67 6.36 -8.65
CA LEU A 48 0.23 5.24 -8.95
C LEU A 48 1.42 5.20 -7.99
N VAL A 49 1.90 6.37 -7.58
CA VAL A 49 2.89 6.55 -6.53
C VAL A 49 2.37 7.50 -5.46
N THR A 50 2.87 7.39 -4.24
CA THR A 50 2.42 8.20 -3.11
C THR A 50 3.31 9.40 -2.83
N LYS A 51 4.50 9.44 -3.45
CA LYS A 51 5.46 10.53 -3.29
C LYS A 51 6.41 10.59 -4.49
N VAL A 52 6.80 11.80 -4.85
CA VAL A 52 7.87 12.07 -5.82
C VAL A 52 8.90 12.95 -5.12
N VAL A 53 10.16 12.61 -5.29
CA VAL A 53 11.31 13.32 -4.72
C VAL A 53 12.44 13.41 -5.77
N PRO A 54 13.39 14.34 -5.63
CA PRO A 54 14.59 14.33 -6.45
C PRO A 54 15.33 13.00 -6.37
N PRO A 55 15.98 12.54 -7.45
CA PRO A 55 16.72 11.26 -7.43
C PRO A 55 17.74 11.14 -6.29
N SER A 56 18.39 12.24 -5.92
CA SER A 56 19.35 12.28 -4.81
C SER A 56 18.72 12.04 -3.43
N GLU A 57 17.42 12.24 -3.29
CA GLU A 57 16.67 12.09 -2.02
C GLU A 57 15.88 10.78 -1.95
N LEU A 58 15.87 9.98 -3.01
CA LEU A 58 15.04 8.78 -3.08
C LEU A 58 15.35 7.81 -1.94
N MET A 59 16.60 7.43 -1.80
CA MET A 59 17.01 6.43 -0.81
C MET A 59 16.80 6.92 0.62
N SER A 60 17.20 8.15 0.94
CA SER A 60 16.99 8.72 2.27
C SER A 60 15.52 8.83 2.65
N THR A 61 14.66 9.17 1.67
CA THR A 61 13.20 9.21 1.88
C THR A 61 12.61 7.82 2.14
N VAL A 62 13.06 6.80 1.38
CA VAL A 62 12.58 5.42 1.53
C VAL A 62 13.06 4.84 2.87
N GLU A 63 14.34 5.05 3.23
CA GLU A 63 14.90 4.59 4.50
C GLU A 63 14.19 5.23 5.70
N ALA A 64 13.94 6.53 5.66
CA ALA A 64 13.18 7.20 6.71
C ALA A 64 11.75 6.66 6.86
N LEU A 65 11.10 6.28 5.75
CA LEU A 65 9.78 5.63 5.79
C LEU A 65 9.87 4.23 6.37
N ALA A 66 10.86 3.45 5.94
CA ALA A 66 11.08 2.08 6.41
C ALA A 66 11.40 2.05 7.92
N GLN A 67 12.24 2.98 8.40
CA GLN A 67 12.55 3.12 9.82
C GLN A 67 11.30 3.42 10.65
N ARG A 68 10.44 4.33 10.19
CA ARG A 68 9.16 4.60 10.88
C ARG A 68 8.24 3.37 10.91
N MET A 69 8.22 2.60 9.82
CA MET A 69 7.44 1.35 9.79
C MET A 69 8.02 0.32 10.75
N ALA A 70 9.35 0.24 10.88
CA ALA A 70 10.03 -0.67 11.79
C ALA A 70 9.81 -0.35 13.29
N GLU A 71 9.32 0.84 13.60
CA GLU A 71 8.89 1.19 14.97
C GLU A 71 7.59 0.47 15.40
N TYR A 72 6.84 -0.10 14.46
CA TYR A 72 5.61 -0.84 14.77
C TYR A 72 5.86 -2.34 14.93
N PRO A 73 5.09 -3.01 15.78
CA PRO A 73 5.17 -4.45 15.93
C PRO A 73 4.95 -5.18 14.61
N ILE A 74 5.79 -6.17 14.33
CA ILE A 74 5.76 -6.90 13.07
C ILE A 74 4.41 -7.60 12.82
N GLU A 75 3.74 -8.07 13.88
CA GLU A 75 2.42 -8.71 13.81
C GLU A 75 1.34 -7.74 13.35
N VAL A 76 1.41 -6.49 13.82
CA VAL A 76 0.49 -5.41 13.40
C VAL A 76 0.71 -5.10 11.92
N LEU A 77 1.96 -4.96 11.49
CA LEU A 77 2.30 -4.71 10.08
C LEU A 77 1.83 -5.85 9.18
N LYS A 78 2.07 -7.11 9.59
CA LYS A 78 1.61 -8.30 8.85
C LYS A 78 0.09 -8.35 8.75
N ALA A 79 -0.63 -8.13 9.85
CA ALA A 79 -2.09 -8.14 9.88
C ALA A 79 -2.67 -7.03 9.00
N THR A 80 -2.14 -5.80 9.11
CA THR A 80 -2.55 -4.65 8.31
C THR A 80 -2.33 -4.91 6.82
N LYS A 81 -1.13 -5.37 6.44
CA LYS A 81 -0.82 -5.69 5.05
C LYS A 81 -1.75 -6.78 4.51
N LYS A 82 -1.97 -7.85 5.28
CA LYS A 82 -2.86 -8.95 4.89
C LYS A 82 -4.30 -8.48 4.74
N ALA A 83 -4.81 -7.67 5.67
CA ALA A 83 -6.15 -7.09 5.58
C ALA A 83 -6.31 -6.23 4.32
N ALA A 84 -5.34 -5.37 4.02
CA ALA A 84 -5.37 -4.49 2.85
C ALA A 84 -5.35 -5.28 1.54
N PHE A 85 -4.42 -6.24 1.38
CA PHE A 85 -4.27 -6.99 0.14
C PHE A 85 -5.42 -7.97 -0.11
N THR A 86 -5.88 -8.69 0.91
CA THR A 86 -6.94 -9.68 0.75
C THR A 86 -8.32 -9.00 0.77
N GLY A 87 -8.50 -7.96 1.60
CA GLY A 87 -9.77 -7.26 1.76
C GLY A 87 -10.17 -6.42 0.56
N ARG A 88 -9.22 -5.96 -0.27
CA ARG A 88 -9.49 -5.09 -1.43
C ARG A 88 -10.44 -5.72 -2.46
N ASP A 89 -10.46 -7.04 -2.55
CA ASP A 89 -11.26 -7.80 -3.52
C ASP A 89 -12.55 -8.37 -2.90
N MET A 90 -12.83 -8.05 -1.64
CA MET A 90 -14.01 -8.48 -0.90
C MET A 90 -15.10 -7.41 -0.91
N ALA A 91 -16.37 -7.81 -0.72
CA ALA A 91 -17.42 -6.87 -0.37
C ALA A 91 -17.10 -6.19 0.99
N THR A 92 -17.55 -4.95 1.18
CA THR A 92 -17.21 -4.13 2.34
C THR A 92 -17.41 -4.84 3.67
N GLU A 93 -18.58 -5.45 3.87
CA GLU A 93 -18.89 -6.19 5.10
C GLU A 93 -17.95 -7.39 5.35
N GLN A 94 -17.61 -8.11 4.28
CA GLN A 94 -16.68 -9.24 4.36
C GLN A 94 -15.26 -8.75 4.67
N SER A 95 -14.82 -7.65 4.03
CA SER A 95 -13.52 -7.03 4.28
C SER A 95 -13.38 -6.57 5.73
N GLU A 96 -14.42 -5.92 6.27
CA GLU A 96 -14.44 -5.51 7.68
C GLU A 96 -14.42 -6.68 8.65
N ALA A 97 -15.20 -7.74 8.37
CA ALA A 97 -15.21 -8.94 9.20
C ALA A 97 -13.82 -9.62 9.20
N TYR A 98 -13.20 -9.70 8.02
CA TYR A 98 -11.85 -10.23 7.86
C TYR A 98 -10.81 -9.41 8.61
N ALA A 99 -10.83 -8.09 8.48
CA ALA A 99 -9.93 -7.19 9.21
C ALA A 99 -10.11 -7.31 10.74
N ARG A 100 -11.35 -7.42 11.22
CA ARG A 100 -11.65 -7.67 12.64
C ARG A 100 -11.09 -9.01 13.12
N ALA A 101 -11.22 -10.08 12.32
CA ALA A 101 -10.67 -11.38 12.66
C ALA A 101 -9.14 -11.37 12.76
N LEU A 102 -8.45 -10.67 11.85
CA LEU A 102 -7.00 -10.51 11.89
C LEU A 102 -6.51 -9.66 13.07
N SER A 103 -7.27 -8.66 13.49
CA SER A 103 -6.91 -7.78 14.60
C SER A 103 -7.30 -8.34 15.97
N ALA A 104 -8.24 -9.27 16.04
CA ALA A 104 -8.73 -9.81 17.31
C ALA A 104 -7.63 -10.37 18.22
N PRO A 105 -6.68 -11.19 17.74
CA PRO A 105 -5.59 -11.72 18.57
C PRO A 105 -4.63 -10.62 19.07
N LEU A 106 -4.61 -9.46 18.41
CA LEU A 106 -3.70 -8.37 18.74
C LEU A 106 -4.25 -7.45 19.84
N ARG A 107 -5.58 -7.44 20.06
CA ARG A 107 -6.24 -6.51 20.98
C ARG A 107 -5.80 -6.65 22.43
N ASP A 108 -5.61 -7.88 22.89
CA ASP A 108 -5.24 -8.19 24.26
C ASP A 108 -3.73 -8.41 24.43
N SER A 109 -2.94 -8.12 23.40
CA SER A 109 -1.49 -8.24 23.45
C SER A 109 -0.86 -7.13 24.28
N ASP A 110 0.34 -7.39 24.81
CA ASP A 110 1.14 -6.37 25.51
C ASP A 110 1.43 -5.17 24.60
N THR A 111 1.63 -5.45 23.31
CA THR A 111 1.77 -4.45 22.25
C THR A 111 0.58 -3.49 22.18
N SER A 112 -0.65 -4.01 22.25
CA SER A 112 -1.86 -3.18 22.20
C SER A 112 -1.97 -2.34 23.48
N ARG A 113 -1.68 -2.93 24.63
CA ARG A 113 -1.67 -2.21 25.92
C ARG A 113 -0.64 -1.09 25.93
N GLU A 114 0.58 -1.37 25.46
CA GLU A 114 1.62 -0.34 25.34
C GLU A 114 1.19 0.80 24.41
N GLY A 115 0.62 0.49 23.26
CA GLY A 115 0.14 1.51 22.31
C GLY A 115 -0.92 2.44 22.94
N VAL A 116 -1.90 1.88 23.65
CA VAL A 116 -2.94 2.66 24.34
C VAL A 116 -2.34 3.50 25.47
N THR A 117 -1.45 2.92 26.27
CA THR A 117 -0.79 3.62 27.40
C THR A 117 0.08 4.77 26.87
N ALA A 118 0.91 4.52 25.88
CA ALA A 118 1.77 5.53 25.27
C ALA A 118 0.97 6.69 24.68
N PHE A 119 -0.16 6.39 24.02
CA PHE A 119 -1.07 7.42 23.51
C PHE A 119 -1.67 8.28 24.64
N ALA A 120 -2.15 7.65 25.71
CA ALA A 120 -2.70 8.36 26.86
C ALA A 120 -1.65 9.25 27.57
N GLU A 121 -0.42 8.76 27.65
CA GLU A 121 0.73 9.46 28.27
C GLU A 121 1.43 10.45 27.31
N ARG A 122 0.99 10.55 26.05
CA ARG A 122 1.56 11.41 25.01
C ARG A 122 3.06 11.19 24.80
N ARG A 123 3.52 9.95 24.88
CA ARG A 123 4.88 9.52 24.61
C ARG A 123 4.94 8.57 23.40
N ARG A 124 6.14 8.32 22.92
CA ARG A 124 6.35 7.23 21.95
C ARG A 124 6.15 5.88 22.62
N ALA A 125 5.47 4.98 21.92
CA ALA A 125 5.33 3.59 22.37
C ALA A 125 6.68 2.87 22.22
N ASN A 126 6.95 1.96 23.16
CA ASN A 126 8.11 1.09 23.13
C ASN A 126 7.62 -0.36 22.98
N TYR A 127 7.87 -0.94 21.83
CA TYR A 127 7.40 -2.29 21.53
C TYR A 127 8.47 -3.38 21.72
N GLY A 128 9.63 -3.00 22.30
CA GLY A 128 10.75 -3.93 22.54
C GLY A 128 11.78 -3.92 21.44
#